data_07a90666e0a94f24d69ecad30414c596
#
_entry.id   07a90666e0a94f24d69ecad30414c596
#
_cell.length_a   1.000
_cell.length_b   1.000
_cell.length_c   1.000
_cell.angle_alpha   90.00
_cell.angle_beta   90.00
_cell.angle_gamma   90.00
#
_symmetry.space_group_name_H-M   'P 1'
#
loop_
_entity.id
_entity.type
_entity.pdbx_description
1 polymer ?
#
loop_
_entity_poly.entity_id
_entity_poly.type
_entity_poly.pdbx_seq_one_letter_code
_entity_poly.pdbx_strand_id
1 'polypeptide(L)'
;MIDYINNNGISQHWNFFPQEKYRKIESDLKSLDYKATYQPSTNTYGNRLQAFPCYESYYFDENPYIKSRLEDLLKTKITEFKALARKIVLDEIRVSPQNFGKYGLVHKDTTYKTSIPNVADRPMIAGMMYFDQAYNGGTAFFFNQMEKTPDIYISAVPNRLVLYSGGIYHAPCFDYTFKERLTLSCFFKTEGMK
;
A
#
# COMPACT_ATOMS: atom_id res chain seq x y z
N MET A 1 16.30 1.75 12.39
CA MET A 1 15.01 1.37 11.74
C MET A 1 15.12 1.41 10.21
N ILE A 2 15.58 2.50 9.64
CA ILE A 2 15.68 2.65 8.16
C ILE A 2 16.55 1.57 7.54
N ASP A 3 17.74 1.31 8.08
CA ASP A 3 18.63 0.25 7.58
C ASP A 3 17.98 -1.14 7.63
N TYR A 4 17.20 -1.41 8.67
CA TYR A 4 16.43 -2.65 8.78
C TYR A 4 15.38 -2.77 7.66
N ILE A 5 14.65 -1.68 7.37
CA ILE A 5 13.65 -1.67 6.30
C ILE A 5 14.34 -1.79 4.94
N ASN A 6 15.43 -1.06 4.70
CA ASN A 6 16.17 -1.10 3.44
C ASN A 6 16.78 -2.49 3.15
N ASN A 7 17.04 -3.28 4.19
CA ASN A 7 17.47 -4.68 4.08
C ASN A 7 16.29 -5.67 4.08
N ASN A 8 15.16 -5.27 3.49
CA ASN A 8 13.93 -6.06 3.38
C ASN A 8 13.26 -6.38 4.73
N GLY A 9 13.55 -5.64 5.77
CA GLY A 9 12.84 -5.73 7.03
C GLY A 9 11.43 -5.13 6.93
N ILE A 10 10.52 -5.66 7.75
CA ILE A 10 9.15 -5.16 7.86
C ILE A 10 8.94 -4.69 9.29
N SER A 11 8.56 -3.43 9.45
CA SER A 11 8.33 -2.81 10.75
C SER A 11 6.85 -2.52 10.95
N GLN A 12 6.34 -2.75 12.15
CA GLN A 12 4.93 -2.55 12.51
C GLN A 12 4.81 -1.59 13.68
N HIS A 13 3.93 -0.61 13.56
CA HIS A 13 3.73 0.44 14.56
C HIS A 13 2.25 0.56 14.89
N TRP A 14 1.90 0.17 16.11
CA TRP A 14 0.54 0.17 16.62
C TRP A 14 0.13 1.58 17.07
N ASN A 15 -1.16 1.90 16.93
CA ASN A 15 -1.71 3.20 17.33
C ASN A 15 -0.91 4.37 16.73
N PHE A 16 -0.61 4.26 15.44
CA PHE A 16 0.24 5.24 14.75
C PHE A 16 -0.31 6.66 14.83
N PHE A 17 -1.61 6.82 14.66
CA PHE A 17 -2.28 8.09 14.91
C PHE A 17 -2.90 8.13 16.30
N PRO A 18 -2.90 9.30 16.99
CA PRO A 18 -3.83 9.54 18.10
C PRO A 18 -5.27 9.26 17.66
N GLN A 19 -6.08 8.72 18.56
CA GLN A 19 -7.41 8.19 18.23
C GLN A 19 -8.32 9.22 17.51
N GLU A 20 -8.28 10.48 17.95
CA GLU A 20 -9.05 11.56 17.32
C GLU A 20 -8.63 11.78 15.85
N LYS A 21 -7.32 11.83 15.59
CA LYS A 21 -6.78 11.99 14.23
C LYS A 21 -7.05 10.78 13.35
N TYR A 22 -6.96 9.59 13.94
CA TYR A 22 -7.34 8.36 13.25
C TYR A 22 -8.79 8.40 12.76
N ARG A 23 -9.73 8.75 13.65
CA ARG A 23 -11.18 8.85 13.32
C ARG A 23 -11.43 9.89 12.23
N LYS A 24 -10.72 11.03 12.30
CA LYS A 24 -10.84 12.05 11.26
C LYS A 24 -10.35 11.53 9.90
N ILE A 25 -9.17 10.93 9.85
CA ILE A 25 -8.61 10.38 8.62
C ILE A 25 -9.51 9.25 8.06
N GLU A 26 -10.03 8.40 8.93
CA GLU A 26 -10.99 7.35 8.54
C GLU A 26 -12.27 7.94 7.93
N SER A 27 -12.82 8.99 8.53
CA SER A 27 -13.99 9.70 8.00
C SER A 27 -13.69 10.35 6.66
N ASP A 28 -12.54 11.01 6.54
CA ASP A 28 -12.11 11.62 5.29
C ASP A 28 -11.97 10.55 4.19
N LEU A 29 -11.32 9.43 4.46
CA LEU A 29 -11.17 8.30 3.53
C LEU A 29 -12.52 7.77 3.01
N LYS A 30 -13.52 7.67 3.87
CA LYS A 30 -14.84 7.18 3.48
C LYS A 30 -15.62 8.15 2.58
N SER A 31 -15.29 9.44 2.63
CA SER A 31 -15.98 10.53 1.92
C SER A 31 -15.25 11.02 0.66
N LEU A 32 -14.04 10.53 0.39
CA LEU A 32 -13.26 10.97 -0.75
C LEU A 32 -13.89 10.59 -2.09
N ASP A 33 -13.68 11.46 -3.07
CA ASP A 33 -13.90 11.13 -4.48
C ASP A 33 -12.71 10.28 -4.97
N TYR A 34 -13.01 9.04 -5.33
CA TYR A 34 -12.03 8.08 -5.81
C TYR A 34 -12.12 7.94 -7.33
N LYS A 35 -10.98 8.02 -7.98
CA LYS A 35 -10.86 7.81 -9.42
C LYS A 35 -10.40 6.39 -9.71
N ALA A 36 -11.08 5.72 -10.62
CA ALA A 36 -10.65 4.40 -11.08
C ALA A 36 -9.26 4.50 -11.75
N THR A 37 -8.32 3.70 -11.27
CA THR A 37 -7.00 3.57 -11.88
C THR A 37 -6.94 2.41 -12.87
N TYR A 38 -7.99 1.62 -12.91
CA TYR A 38 -8.15 0.47 -13.75
C TYR A 38 -8.91 0.82 -15.03
N GLN A 39 -8.30 0.58 -16.19
CA GLN A 39 -8.97 0.63 -17.49
C GLN A 39 -9.01 -0.77 -18.09
N PRO A 40 -10.15 -1.47 -18.05
CA PRO A 40 -10.26 -2.83 -18.58
C PRO A 40 -9.95 -2.94 -20.07
N SER A 41 -10.15 -1.85 -20.81
CA SER A 41 -10.06 -1.80 -22.28
C SER A 41 -8.63 -1.66 -22.82
N THR A 42 -7.67 -1.31 -22.00
CA THR A 42 -6.29 -1.02 -22.45
C THR A 42 -5.27 -2.08 -22.09
N ASN A 43 -5.72 -3.21 -21.56
CA ASN A 43 -4.81 -4.26 -21.12
C ASN A 43 -4.32 -5.11 -22.28
N THR A 44 -3.40 -4.55 -23.06
CA THR A 44 -2.71 -5.22 -24.17
C THR A 44 -1.52 -6.08 -23.73
N TYR A 45 -1.21 -6.14 -22.45
CA TYR A 45 -0.18 -7.04 -21.93
C TYR A 45 -0.76 -8.43 -21.72
N GLY A 46 -0.73 -9.18 -22.80
CA GLY A 46 -1.07 -10.58 -22.93
C GLY A 46 -1.45 -11.32 -21.64
N ASN A 47 -2.73 -11.56 -21.43
CA ASN A 47 -3.30 -12.41 -20.37
C ASN A 47 -2.94 -12.08 -18.89
N ARG A 48 -2.22 -11.05 -18.62
CA ARG A 48 -2.08 -10.52 -17.26
C ARG A 48 -3.21 -9.54 -17.04
N LEU A 49 -4.34 -10.07 -16.60
CA LEU A 49 -5.37 -9.25 -16.02
C LEU A 49 -4.73 -8.41 -14.94
N GLN A 50 -4.61 -7.10 -15.22
CA GLN A 50 -4.27 -6.19 -14.15
C GLN A 50 -5.39 -6.26 -13.13
N ALA A 51 -5.13 -7.07 -12.34
CA ALA A 51 -5.18 -7.08 -10.98
C ALA A 51 -6.58 -6.93 -10.42
N PHE A 52 -7.07 -5.85 -10.11
CA PHE A 52 -8.30 -5.66 -9.36
C PHE A 52 -8.78 -4.22 -9.53
N PRO A 53 -10.08 -3.98 -9.46
CA PRO A 53 -10.62 -2.64 -9.48
C PRO A 53 -10.07 -1.87 -8.29
N CYS A 54 -9.08 -1.03 -8.54
CA CYS A 54 -8.50 -0.14 -7.57
C CYS A 54 -8.89 1.29 -7.91
N TYR A 55 -9.41 1.98 -6.92
CA TYR A 55 -9.75 3.38 -6.98
C TYR A 55 -8.79 4.14 -6.08
N GLU A 56 -8.26 5.26 -6.55
CA GLU A 56 -7.28 6.06 -5.83
C GLU A 56 -7.75 7.50 -5.66
N SER A 57 -7.35 8.10 -4.55
CA SER A 57 -7.45 9.52 -4.29
C SER A 57 -6.13 10.04 -3.76
N TYR A 58 -5.72 11.18 -4.29
CA TYR A 58 -4.48 11.87 -3.94
C TYR A 58 -4.66 12.93 -2.85
N TYR A 59 -5.80 12.93 -2.19
CA TYR A 59 -6.14 13.91 -1.15
C TYR A 59 -5.07 14.06 -0.06
N PHE A 60 -4.36 12.99 0.25
CA PHE A 60 -3.32 12.97 1.28
C PHE A 60 -1.90 13.18 0.75
N ASP A 61 -1.73 13.43 -0.55
CA ASP A 61 -0.40 13.40 -1.20
C ASP A 61 0.60 14.36 -0.56
N GLU A 62 0.15 15.53 -0.15
CA GLU A 62 0.98 16.54 0.51
C GLU A 62 0.60 16.76 1.98
N ASN A 63 -0.03 15.77 2.62
CA ASN A 63 -0.50 15.94 3.98
C ASN A 63 0.67 16.10 4.97
N PRO A 64 0.89 17.30 5.53
CA PRO A 64 2.05 17.59 6.36
C PRO A 64 2.01 16.82 7.69
N TYR A 65 0.82 16.53 8.19
CA TYR A 65 0.67 15.80 9.44
C TYR A 65 1.14 14.35 9.31
N ILE A 66 0.78 13.66 8.22
CA ILE A 66 1.20 12.27 8.00
C ILE A 66 2.71 12.22 7.83
N LYS A 67 3.26 13.13 7.02
CA LYS A 67 4.70 13.26 6.82
C LYS A 67 5.45 13.49 8.14
N SER A 68 5.01 14.46 8.92
CA SER A 68 5.63 14.79 10.21
C SER A 68 5.60 13.61 11.19
N ARG A 69 4.48 12.87 11.25
CA ARG A 69 4.38 11.67 12.08
C ARG A 69 5.36 10.58 11.67
N LEU A 70 5.60 10.41 10.37
CA LEU A 70 6.60 9.47 9.86
C LEU A 70 8.02 9.96 10.20
N GLU A 71 8.32 11.24 10.04
CA GLU A 71 9.61 11.82 10.42
C GLU A 71 9.90 11.65 11.92
N ASP A 72 8.89 11.89 12.76
CA ASP A 72 8.98 11.69 14.22
C ASP A 72 9.26 10.23 14.58
N LEU A 73 8.59 9.30 13.92
CA LEU A 73 8.78 7.86 14.13
C LEU A 73 10.16 7.39 13.68
N LEU A 74 10.61 7.85 12.51
CA LEU A 74 11.85 7.40 11.89
C LEU A 74 13.08 8.14 12.40
N LYS A 75 12.89 9.28 13.09
CA LYS A 75 13.95 10.21 13.54
C LYS A 75 14.83 10.70 12.40
N THR A 76 14.25 10.95 11.24
CA THR A 76 14.93 11.45 10.05
C THR A 76 13.98 12.26 9.18
N LYS A 77 14.54 13.13 8.34
CA LYS A 77 13.77 13.93 7.40
C LYS A 77 13.35 13.11 6.19
N ILE A 78 12.12 13.33 5.74
CA ILE A 78 11.57 12.78 4.51
C ILE A 78 11.78 13.80 3.39
N THR A 79 12.53 13.42 2.37
CA THR A 79 12.89 14.28 1.23
C THR A 79 11.86 14.22 0.12
N GLU A 80 11.28 13.05 -0.12
CA GLU A 80 10.19 12.83 -1.07
C GLU A 80 9.05 12.12 -0.33
N PHE A 81 7.83 12.58 -0.51
CA PHE A 81 6.65 12.00 0.16
C PHE A 81 5.45 11.98 -0.77
N LYS A 82 4.73 10.88 -0.72
CA LYS A 82 3.45 10.69 -1.39
C LYS A 82 2.55 9.82 -0.54
N ALA A 83 1.27 10.18 -0.45
CA ALA A 83 0.27 9.38 0.26
C ALA A 83 -1.00 9.21 -0.57
N LEU A 84 -1.38 7.97 -0.80
CA LEU A 84 -2.52 7.57 -1.61
C LEU A 84 -3.59 6.90 -0.75
N ALA A 85 -4.79 7.43 -0.79
CA ALA A 85 -5.96 6.69 -0.36
C ALA A 85 -6.34 5.68 -1.45
N ARG A 86 -6.53 4.42 -1.07
CA ARG A 86 -6.91 3.35 -2.00
C ARG A 86 -8.17 2.65 -1.52
N LYS A 87 -9.10 2.48 -2.45
CA LYS A 87 -10.30 1.68 -2.28
C LYS A 87 -10.31 0.55 -3.30
N ILE A 88 -10.42 -0.67 -2.82
CA ILE A 88 -10.62 -1.84 -3.67
C ILE A 88 -12.04 -2.34 -3.43
N VAL A 89 -12.84 -2.38 -4.50
CA VAL A 89 -14.22 -2.86 -4.45
C VAL A 89 -14.21 -4.35 -4.76
N LEU A 90 -14.43 -5.16 -3.75
CA LEU A 90 -14.27 -6.61 -3.84
C LEU A 90 -15.37 -7.27 -4.67
N ASP A 91 -16.59 -6.73 -4.64
CA ASP A 91 -17.71 -7.20 -5.46
C ASP A 91 -17.50 -6.96 -6.97
N GLU A 92 -16.63 -6.00 -7.34
CA GLU A 92 -16.27 -5.71 -8.72
C GLU A 92 -15.09 -6.56 -9.22
N ILE A 93 -14.44 -7.31 -8.36
CA ILE A 93 -13.39 -8.23 -8.76
C ILE A 93 -14.00 -9.36 -9.55
N ARG A 94 -14.12 -9.18 -10.87
CA ARG A 94 -14.59 -10.19 -11.83
C ARG A 94 -13.60 -11.32 -12.06
N VAL A 95 -12.56 -11.37 -11.29
CA VAL A 95 -11.52 -12.35 -11.43
C VAL A 95 -11.91 -13.58 -10.65
N SER A 96 -12.02 -14.68 -11.38
CA SER A 96 -12.20 -15.98 -10.77
C SER A 96 -11.23 -16.14 -9.58
N PRO A 97 -11.69 -16.63 -8.43
CA PRO A 97 -10.81 -17.03 -7.33
C PRO A 97 -9.66 -17.94 -7.78
N GLN A 98 -9.82 -18.63 -8.89
CA GLN A 98 -8.80 -19.49 -9.51
C GLN A 98 -7.60 -18.69 -10.06
N ASN A 99 -7.79 -17.41 -10.44
CA ASN A 99 -6.73 -16.60 -11.03
C ASN A 99 -5.94 -15.78 -10.00
N PHE A 100 -6.54 -15.43 -8.87
CA PHE A 100 -5.89 -14.64 -7.82
C PHE A 100 -5.88 -15.31 -6.46
N GLY A 101 -6.69 -16.38 -6.29
CA GLY A 101 -6.79 -17.05 -5.02
C GLY A 101 -7.09 -16.07 -3.87
N LYS A 102 -6.37 -16.22 -2.77
CA LYS A 102 -6.46 -15.38 -1.59
C LYS A 102 -5.72 -14.04 -1.74
N TYR A 103 -4.79 -13.96 -2.69
CA TYR A 103 -3.89 -12.82 -2.88
C TYR A 103 -4.19 -12.09 -4.18
N GLY A 104 -3.99 -10.77 -4.17
CA GLY A 104 -3.93 -9.98 -5.39
C GLY A 104 -2.62 -10.17 -6.16
N LEU A 105 -2.34 -9.27 -7.09
CA LEU A 105 -1.11 -9.30 -7.87
C LEU A 105 0.11 -9.14 -6.97
N VAL A 106 1.05 -10.07 -7.06
CA VAL A 106 2.36 -9.96 -6.42
C VAL A 106 3.22 -8.97 -7.22
N HIS A 107 3.63 -7.90 -6.59
CA HIS A 107 4.37 -6.80 -7.21
C HIS A 107 5.38 -6.16 -6.25
N LYS A 108 6.20 -5.27 -6.79
CA LYS A 108 7.07 -4.36 -6.05
C LYS A 108 6.59 -2.94 -6.26
N ASP A 109 6.77 -2.07 -5.28
CA ASP A 109 6.46 -0.64 -5.38
C ASP A 109 7.58 0.18 -6.06
N THR A 110 8.63 -0.47 -6.56
CA THR A 110 9.78 0.18 -7.20
C THR A 110 9.45 0.89 -8.51
N THR A 111 8.30 0.64 -9.09
CA THR A 111 7.89 1.16 -10.40
C THR A 111 6.89 2.29 -10.34
N TYR A 112 6.95 3.13 -9.32
CA TYR A 112 6.30 4.41 -9.47
C TYR A 112 7.06 5.17 -10.56
N LYS A 113 6.53 5.11 -11.79
CA LYS A 113 7.00 5.93 -12.90
C LYS A 113 6.88 7.39 -12.48
N THR A 114 7.94 7.91 -11.91
CA THR A 114 8.15 9.34 -12.01
C THR A 114 8.21 9.60 -13.51
N SER A 115 7.56 10.64 -13.99
CA SER A 115 7.60 11.10 -15.38
C SER A 115 9.01 11.51 -15.84
N ILE A 116 10.05 11.13 -15.11
CA ILE A 116 11.45 11.38 -15.41
C ILE A 116 12.04 10.08 -15.98
N PRO A 117 12.26 10.02 -17.30
CA PRO A 117 12.99 8.90 -17.90
C PRO A 117 14.39 8.86 -17.28
N ASN A 118 14.86 7.66 -16.95
CA ASN A 118 16.22 7.37 -16.46
C ASN A 118 16.51 7.61 -14.97
N VAL A 119 15.54 7.80 -14.10
CA VAL A 119 15.78 7.62 -12.67
C VAL A 119 15.77 6.13 -12.39
N ALA A 120 16.94 5.53 -12.18
CA ALA A 120 17.10 4.15 -11.78
C ALA A 120 16.16 3.85 -10.59
N ASP A 121 15.50 2.69 -10.64
CA ASP A 121 14.59 2.18 -9.62
C ASP A 121 15.28 2.20 -8.25
N ARG A 122 15.15 3.31 -7.53
CA ARG A 122 15.70 3.41 -6.18
C ARG A 122 14.65 2.88 -5.23
N PRO A 123 15.01 2.00 -4.31
CA PRO A 123 14.08 1.49 -3.33
C PRO A 123 13.51 2.66 -2.51
N MET A 124 12.20 2.81 -2.54
CA MET A 124 11.47 3.70 -1.65
C MET A 124 11.07 2.90 -0.41
N ILE A 125 10.85 3.59 0.69
CA ILE A 125 10.11 3.00 1.80
C ILE A 125 8.63 3.14 1.49
N ALA A 126 7.92 2.03 1.59
CA ALA A 126 6.47 1.99 1.51
C ALA A 126 5.87 1.82 2.91
N GLY A 127 4.75 2.48 3.13
CA GLY A 127 3.97 2.34 4.34
C GLY A 127 2.51 2.05 4.00
N MET A 128 1.86 1.23 4.80
CA MET A 128 0.45 0.91 4.62
C MET A 128 -0.30 0.94 5.94
N MET A 129 -1.49 1.53 5.91
CA MET A 129 -2.42 1.60 7.03
C MET A 129 -3.81 1.13 6.62
N TYR A 130 -4.50 0.46 7.54
CA TYR A 130 -5.84 -0.09 7.37
C TYR A 130 -6.85 0.66 8.24
N PHE A 131 -8.11 0.73 7.80
CA PHE A 131 -9.14 1.55 8.43
C PHE A 131 -10.44 0.80 8.73
N ASP A 132 -10.57 -0.45 8.35
CA ASP A 132 -11.74 -1.24 8.66
C ASP A 132 -11.47 -2.22 9.81
N GLN A 133 -12.27 -2.12 10.89
CA GLN A 133 -12.08 -2.93 12.09
C GLN A 133 -12.44 -4.40 11.92
N ALA A 134 -13.32 -4.70 10.97
CA ALA A 134 -13.80 -6.06 10.77
C ALA A 134 -13.10 -6.79 9.62
N TYR A 135 -12.30 -6.09 8.82
CA TYR A 135 -11.65 -6.65 7.64
C TYR A 135 -10.53 -7.63 8.03
N ASN A 136 -10.70 -8.92 7.69
CA ASN A 136 -9.75 -9.99 8.01
C ASN A 136 -8.67 -10.21 6.93
N GLY A 137 -8.59 -9.36 5.93
CA GLY A 137 -7.52 -9.37 4.94
C GLY A 137 -6.20 -8.80 5.48
N GLY A 138 -5.31 -8.41 4.59
CA GLY A 138 -4.02 -7.85 4.97
C GLY A 138 -3.07 -7.66 3.81
N THR A 139 -1.79 -7.85 4.07
CA THR A 139 -0.73 -7.84 3.06
C THR A 139 0.16 -9.06 3.24
N ALA A 140 0.37 -9.76 2.15
CA ALA A 140 1.29 -10.88 2.04
C ALA A 140 2.61 -10.41 1.43
N PHE A 141 3.73 -10.85 1.97
CA PHE A 141 5.08 -10.54 1.50
C PHE A 141 5.77 -11.81 1.04
N PHE A 142 6.52 -11.69 -0.05
CA PHE A 142 7.21 -12.80 -0.70
C PHE A 142 8.67 -12.43 -0.94
N PHE A 143 9.59 -13.30 -0.60
CA PHE A 143 11.00 -13.08 -0.91
C PHE A 143 11.31 -13.46 -2.35
N ASN A 144 10.47 -14.29 -2.96
CA ASN A 144 10.55 -14.63 -4.38
C ASN A 144 9.20 -14.42 -5.06
N GLN A 145 9.19 -13.76 -6.22
CA GLN A 145 7.97 -13.48 -6.99
C GLN A 145 7.21 -14.74 -7.44
N MET A 146 7.92 -15.83 -7.64
CA MET A 146 7.34 -17.09 -8.15
C MET A 146 6.70 -17.95 -7.06
N GLU A 147 6.81 -17.55 -5.80
CA GLU A 147 6.25 -18.31 -4.71
C GLU A 147 4.72 -18.17 -4.65
N LYS A 148 4.07 -19.29 -4.37
CA LYS A 148 2.61 -19.33 -4.21
C LYS A 148 2.17 -19.12 -2.76
N THR A 149 3.10 -19.27 -1.84
CA THR A 149 2.88 -19.10 -0.40
C THR A 149 3.68 -17.91 0.08
N PRO A 150 3.08 -16.98 0.82
CA PRO A 150 3.83 -15.86 1.36
C PRO A 150 4.77 -16.32 2.46
N ASP A 151 5.96 -15.69 2.51
CA ASP A 151 6.89 -15.87 3.62
C ASP A 151 6.39 -15.18 4.89
N ILE A 152 5.75 -14.03 4.72
CA ILE A 152 5.22 -13.23 5.82
C ILE A 152 3.81 -12.77 5.46
N TYR A 153 2.89 -12.90 6.41
CA TYR A 153 1.55 -12.35 6.34
C TYR A 153 1.33 -11.36 7.47
N ILE A 154 0.86 -10.17 7.12
CA ILE A 154 0.48 -9.14 8.08
C ILE A 154 -1.00 -8.84 7.92
N SER A 155 -1.79 -9.17 8.95
CA SER A 155 -3.23 -8.93 8.98
C SER A 155 -3.55 -7.44 8.92
N ALA A 156 -4.71 -7.08 8.39
CA ALA A 156 -5.23 -5.73 8.49
C ALA A 156 -5.65 -5.43 9.92
N VAL A 157 -4.96 -4.51 10.57
CA VAL A 157 -5.33 -4.02 11.90
C VAL A 157 -5.47 -2.51 11.85
N PRO A 158 -6.63 -1.96 12.24
CA PRO A 158 -6.89 -0.53 12.24
C PRO A 158 -5.82 0.25 13.01
N ASN A 159 -5.46 1.42 12.49
CA ASN A 159 -4.46 2.31 13.08
C ASN A 159 -3.08 1.68 13.29
N ARG A 160 -2.77 0.62 12.55
CA ARG A 160 -1.42 0.05 12.48
C ARG A 160 -0.74 0.49 11.21
N LEU A 161 0.43 1.11 11.33
CA LEU A 161 1.32 1.39 10.21
C LEU A 161 2.26 0.19 10.01
N VAL A 162 2.33 -0.28 8.79
CA VAL A 162 3.32 -1.28 8.35
C VAL A 162 4.29 -0.60 7.40
N LEU A 163 5.57 -0.60 7.72
CA LEU A 163 6.64 -0.05 6.88
C LEU A 163 7.49 -1.18 6.29
N TYR A 164 7.82 -1.07 5.02
CA TYR A 164 8.63 -2.05 4.31
C TYR A 164 9.40 -1.42 3.14
N SER A 165 10.41 -2.11 2.64
CA SER A 165 11.10 -1.70 1.41
C SER A 165 10.17 -1.86 0.21
N GLY A 166 10.03 -0.85 -0.63
CA GLY A 166 9.31 -0.97 -1.90
C GLY A 166 9.90 -2.03 -2.83
N GLY A 167 11.13 -2.47 -2.58
CA GLY A 167 11.79 -3.56 -3.30
C GLY A 167 11.35 -4.97 -2.91
N ILE A 168 10.59 -5.15 -1.82
CA ILE A 168 10.06 -6.47 -1.44
C ILE A 168 8.78 -6.80 -2.23
N TYR A 169 8.68 -8.03 -2.71
CA TYR A 169 7.45 -8.48 -3.35
C TYR A 169 6.32 -8.59 -2.34
N HIS A 170 5.17 -8.04 -2.69
CA HIS A 170 3.99 -8.09 -1.83
C HIS A 170 2.70 -8.12 -2.64
N ALA A 171 1.63 -8.51 -1.98
CA ALA A 171 0.29 -8.53 -2.55
C ALA A 171 -0.77 -8.22 -1.49
N PRO A 172 -1.87 -7.55 -1.86
CA PRO A 172 -3.03 -7.48 -0.99
C PRO A 172 -3.62 -8.87 -0.77
N CYS A 173 -4.00 -9.15 0.46
CA CYS A 173 -4.77 -10.33 0.82
C CYS A 173 -6.21 -9.92 1.08
N PHE A 174 -7.14 -10.53 0.35
CA PHE A 174 -8.54 -10.12 0.36
C PHE A 174 -9.38 -10.96 1.33
N ASP A 175 -10.29 -10.26 2.00
CA ASP A 175 -11.42 -10.86 2.71
C ASP A 175 -12.68 -10.61 1.87
N TYR A 176 -13.10 -11.60 1.14
CA TYR A 176 -14.26 -11.54 0.23
C TYR A 176 -15.62 -11.50 0.95
N THR A 177 -15.64 -11.51 2.27
CA THR A 177 -16.86 -11.24 3.05
C THR A 177 -17.19 -9.76 3.14
N PHE A 178 -16.24 -8.91 2.75
CA PHE A 178 -16.39 -7.46 2.69
C PHE A 178 -16.63 -6.98 1.26
N LYS A 179 -17.33 -5.85 1.14
CA LYS A 179 -17.58 -5.22 -0.16
C LYS A 179 -16.40 -4.42 -0.65
N GLU A 180 -15.67 -3.80 0.28
CA GLU A 180 -14.54 -2.94 -0.05
C GLU A 180 -13.41 -3.04 0.98
N ARG A 181 -12.22 -2.68 0.55
CA ARG A 181 -11.02 -2.53 1.36
C ARG A 181 -10.49 -1.12 1.24
N LEU A 182 -10.41 -0.41 2.35
CA LEU A 182 -9.83 0.93 2.43
C LEU A 182 -8.42 0.87 3.03
N THR A 183 -7.48 1.54 2.36
CA THR A 183 -6.11 1.70 2.85
C THR A 183 -5.57 3.09 2.55
N LEU A 184 -4.62 3.52 3.38
CA LEU A 184 -3.76 4.66 3.09
C LEU A 184 -2.35 4.13 2.89
N SER A 185 -1.81 4.31 1.68
CA SER A 185 -0.46 3.92 1.31
C SER A 185 0.42 5.16 1.26
N CYS A 186 1.61 5.08 1.85
CA CYS A 186 2.61 6.13 1.81
C CYS A 186 3.87 5.62 1.12
N PHE A 187 4.48 6.48 0.30
CA PHE A 187 5.73 6.20 -0.39
C PHE A 187 6.68 7.36 -0.13
N PHE A 188 7.88 7.07 0.32
CA PHE A 188 8.80 8.16 0.67
C PHE A 188 10.26 7.75 0.61
N LYS A 189 11.13 8.77 0.51
CA LYS A 189 12.57 8.66 0.69
C LYS A 189 12.98 9.50 1.89
N THR A 190 14.06 9.10 2.53
CA THR A 190 14.65 9.82 3.67
C THR A 190 16.01 10.39 3.30
N GLU A 191 16.51 11.33 4.09
CA GLU A 191 17.89 11.80 4.00
C GLU A 191 18.86 10.60 4.09
N GLY A 192 19.88 10.58 3.21
CA GLY A 192 20.86 9.51 3.13
C GLY A 192 20.46 8.33 2.24
N MET A 193 19.23 8.21 1.78
CA MET A 193 18.86 7.28 0.72
C MET A 193 19.31 7.85 -0.63
N LYS A 194 20.30 7.18 -1.25
CA LYS A 194 20.82 7.55 -2.59
C LYS A 194 20.05 6.84 -3.68
#